data_71c66864e97937d636a9a00a02239294
#
_entry.id   71c66864e97937d636a9a00a02239294
#
_cell.length_a   1.000
_cell.length_b   1.000
_cell.length_c   1.000
_cell.angle_alpha   90.00
_cell.angle_beta   90.00
_cell.angle_gamma   90.00
#
_symmetry.space_group_name_H-M   'P 1'
#
loop_
_entity.id
_entity.type
_entity.pdbx_description
1 polymer ?
#
loop_
_entity_poly.entity_id
_entity_poly.type
_entity_poly.pdbx_seq_one_letter_code
_entity_poly.pdbx_strand_id
1 'polypeptide(L)'
;AVVFVSTSYQARQEQARLQDELERRAAILAESLQELAEPLMAGTERLAELQRLVERFGNRERLAGVALYGADGNPLAFTASLPQQFRTLPAMGDEAIQADEAKSSLVEAGQKRWHLFALPMRRDASLVGALVLFHDASYMDAHATQLWRQNFVRLFFHGLFIALLTLLIVQWSLIRPMAKTVEWVRKLRAGEATEGALPKEALFGPLAREVTHMAKSLVAAKAAAEEEAKLRHAGESRWTAERLKEHMRSVLQGRALVVVANREPYMHVREGRQIRWVMPASGLVTAVEPILRACGGTWIAHGSGDADRETVDAHGKLKVPPETPSYTLKRVWLTKEEEDGYYYCFANEGLWPLCHIAHTRPIFKAEAWAEYQRVNAKFADAVLEELEGTEHPCVLIQDYHFALLPRLIKAKRPDAMVALFWHIPWPNPEAFAICPWARDLLDGMLGADLLGFHIQFHCNNFLDTVDRLVESRIDWEQFAIRRHDHLTFIKTFPISHAANDIS
;
A
#
# COMPACT_ATOMS: atom_id res chain seq x y z
N ALA A 1 -27.91 0.54 -2.17
CA ALA A 1 -28.40 1.74 -2.89
C ALA A 1 -29.11 1.36 -4.21
N VAL A 2 -28.48 0.67 -5.16
CA VAL A 2 -29.03 0.35 -6.48
C VAL A 2 -30.38 -0.41 -6.40
N VAL A 3 -30.45 -1.39 -5.52
CA VAL A 3 -31.67 -2.21 -5.39
C VAL A 3 -32.81 -1.42 -4.74
N PHE A 4 -32.51 -0.58 -3.76
CA PHE A 4 -33.51 0.30 -3.16
C PHE A 4 -34.10 1.25 -4.21
N VAL A 5 -33.24 1.83 -5.04
CA VAL A 5 -33.64 2.72 -6.14
C VAL A 5 -34.47 1.94 -7.16
N SER A 6 -34.04 0.72 -7.54
CA SER A 6 -34.79 -0.13 -8.48
C SER A 6 -36.16 -0.55 -7.94
N THR A 7 -36.24 -0.96 -6.67
CA THR A 7 -37.53 -1.33 -6.04
C THR A 7 -38.45 -0.11 -5.90
N SER A 8 -37.91 1.05 -5.53
CA SER A 8 -38.69 2.31 -5.48
C SER A 8 -39.21 2.69 -6.86
N TYR A 9 -38.38 2.54 -7.88
CA TYR A 9 -38.78 2.82 -9.26
C TYR A 9 -39.90 1.86 -9.74
N GLN A 10 -39.72 0.56 -9.50
CA GLN A 10 -40.76 -0.45 -9.84
C GLN A 10 -42.06 -0.20 -9.10
N ALA A 11 -42.00 0.13 -7.80
CA ALA A 11 -43.20 0.43 -7.01
C ALA A 11 -43.95 1.68 -7.55
N ARG A 12 -43.21 2.73 -7.91
CA ARG A 12 -43.79 3.94 -8.52
C ARG A 12 -44.38 3.66 -9.90
N GLN A 13 -43.72 2.88 -10.73
CA GLN A 13 -44.22 2.52 -12.06
C GLN A 13 -45.49 1.67 -11.99
N GLU A 14 -45.54 0.70 -11.07
CA GLU A 14 -46.73 -0.10 -10.86
C GLU A 14 -47.89 0.71 -10.28
N GLN A 15 -47.59 1.64 -9.38
CA GLN A 15 -48.59 2.55 -8.82
C GLN A 15 -49.18 3.47 -9.92
N ALA A 16 -48.35 4.04 -10.79
CA ALA A 16 -48.80 4.85 -11.91
C ALA A 16 -49.67 4.01 -12.90
N ARG A 17 -49.25 2.78 -13.19
CA ARG A 17 -50.01 1.88 -14.04
C ARG A 17 -51.38 1.52 -13.48
N LEU A 18 -51.47 1.24 -12.19
CA LEU A 18 -52.72 0.95 -11.50
C LEU A 18 -53.63 2.18 -11.45
N GLN A 19 -53.06 3.36 -11.31
CA GLN A 19 -53.81 4.63 -11.38
C GLN A 19 -54.38 4.86 -12.79
N ASP A 20 -53.59 4.72 -13.83
CA ASP A 20 -54.05 4.84 -15.23
C ASP A 20 -55.16 3.85 -15.56
N GLU A 21 -55.05 2.61 -15.05
CA GLU A 21 -56.07 1.58 -15.28
C GLU A 21 -57.37 1.94 -14.58
N LEU A 22 -57.29 2.44 -13.32
CA LEU A 22 -58.45 2.95 -12.58
C LEU A 22 -59.13 4.11 -13.28
N GLU A 23 -58.33 5.06 -13.75
CA GLU A 23 -58.84 6.26 -14.46
C GLU A 23 -59.57 5.88 -15.75
N ARG A 24 -59.01 5.00 -16.57
CA ARG A 24 -59.69 4.49 -17.79
C ARG A 24 -61.01 3.80 -17.49
N ARG A 25 -61.02 2.94 -16.43
CA ARG A 25 -62.25 2.25 -16.04
C ARG A 25 -63.28 3.21 -15.48
N ALA A 26 -62.85 4.21 -14.71
CA ALA A 26 -63.69 5.25 -14.17
C ALA A 26 -64.31 6.10 -15.31
N ALA A 27 -63.51 6.47 -16.33
CA ALA A 27 -64.01 7.21 -17.49
C ALA A 27 -65.11 6.46 -18.23
N ILE A 28 -64.89 5.18 -18.55
CA ILE A 28 -65.90 4.36 -19.24
C ILE A 28 -67.20 4.23 -18.42
N LEU A 29 -67.04 4.03 -17.10
CA LEU A 29 -68.22 3.93 -16.21
C LEU A 29 -68.95 5.28 -16.09
N ALA A 30 -68.19 6.38 -16.01
CA ALA A 30 -68.76 7.73 -15.91
C ALA A 30 -69.56 8.10 -17.16
N GLU A 31 -69.00 7.84 -18.35
CA GLU A 31 -69.71 8.04 -19.62
C GLU A 31 -71.01 7.23 -19.69
N SER A 32 -70.95 5.95 -19.32
CA SER A 32 -72.14 5.08 -19.29
C SER A 32 -73.18 5.55 -18.30
N LEU A 33 -72.76 6.04 -17.14
CA LEU A 33 -73.67 6.57 -16.12
C LEU A 33 -74.21 7.96 -16.49
N GLN A 34 -73.42 8.75 -17.19
CA GLN A 34 -73.85 10.04 -17.71
C GLN A 34 -75.04 9.90 -18.64
N GLU A 35 -74.93 8.97 -19.62
CA GLU A 35 -76.03 8.71 -20.56
C GLU A 35 -77.34 8.32 -19.86
N LEU A 36 -77.24 7.55 -18.78
CA LEU A 36 -78.38 7.11 -17.98
C LEU A 36 -78.92 8.18 -17.03
N ALA A 37 -78.04 9.04 -16.47
CA ALA A 37 -78.40 10.03 -15.47
C ALA A 37 -78.94 11.34 -16.10
N GLU A 38 -78.43 11.73 -17.29
CA GLU A 38 -78.75 12.97 -17.96
C GLU A 38 -80.26 13.17 -18.18
N PRO A 39 -81.03 12.19 -18.68
CA PRO A 39 -82.49 12.30 -18.81
C PRO A 39 -83.25 12.43 -17.48
N LEU A 40 -82.64 11.88 -16.37
CA LEU A 40 -83.28 11.88 -15.08
C LEU A 40 -83.06 13.21 -14.27
N MET A 41 -82.11 14.03 -14.71
CA MET A 41 -81.85 15.33 -14.06
C MET A 41 -82.92 16.41 -14.45
N ALA A 42 -83.91 16.03 -15.24
CA ALA A 42 -84.92 16.94 -15.80
C ALA A 42 -86.16 17.17 -14.92
N GLY A 43 -86.05 17.20 -13.59
CA GLY A 43 -87.18 17.59 -12.73
C GLY A 43 -87.11 17.01 -11.31
N THR A 44 -87.65 17.77 -10.36
CA THR A 44 -87.66 17.37 -8.93
C THR A 44 -88.38 16.07 -8.63
N GLU A 45 -89.32 15.64 -9.48
CA GLU A 45 -90.07 14.36 -9.33
C GLU A 45 -89.18 13.14 -9.62
N ARG A 46 -88.05 13.25 -10.34
CA ARG A 46 -87.17 12.17 -10.74
C ARG A 46 -85.97 11.93 -9.82
N LEU A 47 -85.81 12.73 -8.75
CA LEU A 47 -84.70 12.57 -7.76
C LEU A 47 -84.73 11.15 -7.16
N ALA A 48 -85.86 10.55 -6.93
CA ALA A 48 -85.98 9.18 -6.44
C ALA A 48 -85.48 8.12 -7.44
N GLU A 49 -85.61 8.38 -8.74
CA GLU A 49 -85.09 7.50 -9.80
C GLU A 49 -83.56 7.63 -9.92
N LEU A 50 -83.06 8.90 -9.82
CA LEU A 50 -81.65 9.22 -9.78
C LEU A 50 -80.96 8.52 -8.57
N GLN A 51 -81.57 8.59 -7.39
CA GLN A 51 -81.11 7.89 -6.20
C GLN A 51 -81.03 6.39 -6.40
N ARG A 52 -82.06 5.76 -6.98
CA ARG A 52 -82.06 4.30 -7.30
C ARG A 52 -81.01 3.93 -8.34
N LEU A 53 -80.71 4.80 -9.32
CA LEU A 53 -79.66 4.61 -10.32
C LEU A 53 -78.32 4.58 -9.61
N VAL A 54 -78.03 5.58 -8.76
CA VAL A 54 -76.77 5.72 -8.05
C VAL A 54 -76.56 4.54 -7.05
N GLU A 55 -77.59 4.11 -6.36
CA GLU A 55 -77.53 2.94 -5.46
C GLU A 55 -77.29 1.64 -6.20
N ARG A 56 -77.87 1.46 -7.41
CA ARG A 56 -77.67 0.26 -8.23
C ARG A 56 -76.25 0.07 -8.71
N PHE A 57 -75.52 1.17 -8.96
CA PHE A 57 -74.16 1.13 -9.45
C PHE A 57 -73.14 1.27 -8.27
N GLY A 58 -73.56 1.82 -7.15
CA GLY A 58 -72.72 1.82 -5.98
C GLY A 58 -72.40 0.44 -5.46
N ASN A 59 -71.18 0.18 -5.05
CA ASN A 59 -70.69 -1.07 -4.48
C ASN A 59 -70.49 -2.25 -5.49
N ARG A 60 -69.97 -1.94 -6.69
CA ARG A 60 -69.54 -2.93 -7.66
C ARG A 60 -68.05 -2.83 -7.96
N GLU A 61 -67.33 -3.95 -7.95
CA GLU A 61 -65.98 -4.12 -8.46
C GLU A 61 -64.97 -3.01 -8.07
N ARG A 62 -64.84 -2.65 -6.83
CA ARG A 62 -64.02 -1.54 -6.31
C ARG A 62 -64.62 -0.17 -6.46
N LEU A 63 -65.72 -0.02 -7.16
CA LEU A 63 -66.55 1.20 -7.13
C LEU A 63 -67.23 1.28 -5.76
N ALA A 64 -66.77 2.14 -4.90
CA ALA A 64 -67.29 2.24 -3.54
C ALA A 64 -68.54 3.14 -3.45
N GLY A 65 -68.71 3.97 -4.46
CA GLY A 65 -69.91 4.78 -4.59
C GLY A 65 -69.91 5.74 -5.77
N VAL A 66 -71.06 6.28 -5.99
CA VAL A 66 -71.32 7.31 -7.03
C VAL A 66 -72.10 8.46 -6.37
N ALA A 67 -71.79 9.64 -6.76
CA ALA A 67 -72.55 10.81 -6.34
C ALA A 67 -72.78 11.76 -7.53
N LEU A 68 -73.94 12.33 -7.57
CA LEU A 68 -74.34 13.38 -8.52
C LEU A 68 -74.58 14.67 -7.71
N TYR A 69 -73.91 15.72 -8.13
CA TYR A 69 -73.99 17.03 -7.54
C TYR A 69 -74.59 18.02 -8.54
N GLY A 70 -75.42 18.95 -8.02
CA GLY A 70 -75.89 20.06 -8.82
C GLY A 70 -74.82 21.11 -9.04
N ALA A 71 -75.09 22.07 -9.91
CA ALA A 71 -74.20 23.21 -10.20
C ALA A 71 -73.96 24.10 -8.94
N ASP A 72 -74.82 23.99 -7.94
CA ASP A 72 -74.70 24.64 -6.64
C ASP A 72 -73.81 23.85 -5.65
N GLY A 73 -73.25 22.73 -6.07
CA GLY A 73 -72.41 21.86 -5.24
C GLY A 73 -73.19 20.99 -4.26
N ASN A 74 -74.51 21.04 -4.23
CA ASN A 74 -75.32 20.20 -3.38
C ASN A 74 -75.54 18.80 -3.96
N PRO A 75 -75.54 17.74 -3.16
CA PRO A 75 -75.77 16.38 -3.65
C PRO A 75 -77.23 16.21 -4.08
N LEU A 76 -77.42 15.77 -5.34
CA LEU A 76 -78.72 15.38 -5.89
C LEU A 76 -79.04 13.91 -5.65
N ALA A 77 -78.05 13.06 -5.73
CA ALA A 77 -78.11 11.65 -5.41
C ALA A 77 -76.73 11.13 -5.06
N PHE A 78 -76.64 10.27 -4.08
CA PHE A 78 -75.38 9.68 -3.67
C PHE A 78 -75.56 8.24 -3.09
N THR A 79 -74.52 7.39 -3.24
CA THR A 79 -74.52 6.04 -2.67
C THR A 79 -74.43 6.14 -1.16
N ALA A 80 -75.30 5.43 -0.42
CA ALA A 80 -75.44 5.51 1.05
C ALA A 80 -74.13 5.10 1.80
N SER A 81 -73.28 4.26 1.19
CA SER A 81 -72.01 3.79 1.75
C SER A 81 -70.86 4.83 1.70
N LEU A 82 -71.05 5.96 1.02
CA LEU A 82 -70.02 6.97 0.93
C LEU A 82 -69.77 7.69 2.27
N PRO A 83 -68.50 7.98 2.63
CA PRO A 83 -68.17 8.75 3.82
C PRO A 83 -68.85 10.11 3.87
N GLN A 84 -69.16 10.61 5.06
CA GLN A 84 -69.91 11.89 5.25
C GLN A 84 -69.20 13.08 4.61
N GLN A 85 -67.89 13.07 4.51
CA GLN A 85 -67.11 14.14 3.90
C GLN A 85 -67.31 14.28 2.36
N PHE A 86 -67.87 13.27 1.69
CA PHE A 86 -68.23 13.31 0.29
C PHE A 86 -69.71 13.66 0.05
N ARG A 87 -70.40 14.12 1.10
CA ARG A 87 -71.77 14.68 0.92
C ARG A 87 -71.82 16.11 0.37
N THR A 88 -70.66 16.77 0.33
CA THR A 88 -70.43 18.04 -0.40
C THR A 88 -69.55 17.73 -1.60
N LEU A 89 -69.70 18.54 -2.65
CA LEU A 89 -68.90 18.38 -3.85
C LEU A 89 -67.41 18.47 -3.49
N PRO A 90 -66.63 17.45 -3.82
CA PRO A 90 -65.16 17.52 -3.64
C PRO A 90 -64.55 18.66 -4.50
N ALA A 91 -63.46 19.26 -4.05
CA ALA A 91 -62.75 20.35 -4.78
C ALA A 91 -62.47 20.01 -6.25
N MET A 92 -62.10 18.75 -6.51
CA MET A 92 -61.90 18.24 -7.87
C MET A 92 -63.18 18.26 -8.73
N GLY A 93 -64.34 18.06 -8.12
CA GLY A 93 -65.63 18.19 -8.77
C GLY A 93 -65.90 19.61 -9.22
N ASP A 94 -65.56 20.59 -8.36
CA ASP A 94 -65.65 22.03 -8.70
C ASP A 94 -64.67 22.35 -9.85
N GLU A 95 -63.47 21.82 -9.81
CA GLU A 95 -62.48 21.99 -10.90
C GLU A 95 -62.98 21.40 -12.22
N ALA A 96 -63.64 20.23 -12.19
CA ALA A 96 -64.23 19.62 -13.36
C ALA A 96 -65.37 20.45 -13.94
N ILE A 97 -66.22 21.02 -13.08
CA ILE A 97 -67.29 21.97 -13.47
C ILE A 97 -66.71 23.22 -14.12
N GLN A 98 -65.70 23.86 -13.48
CA GLN A 98 -65.12 25.10 -13.98
C GLN A 98 -64.31 24.91 -15.27
N ALA A 99 -63.61 23.81 -15.41
CA ALA A 99 -62.81 23.49 -16.60
C ALA A 99 -63.64 22.90 -17.75
N ASP A 100 -64.83 22.43 -17.44
CA ASP A 100 -65.72 21.72 -18.36
C ASP A 100 -65.02 20.46 -18.95
N GLU A 101 -64.18 19.81 -18.14
CA GLU A 101 -63.41 18.64 -18.49
C GLU A 101 -63.50 17.60 -17.38
N ALA A 102 -63.34 16.32 -17.74
CA ALA A 102 -63.19 15.26 -16.77
C ALA A 102 -61.90 15.48 -15.94
N LYS A 103 -61.98 15.31 -14.63
CA LYS A 103 -60.84 15.38 -13.71
C LYS A 103 -60.76 14.14 -12.85
N SER A 104 -59.53 13.73 -12.54
CA SER A 104 -59.27 12.64 -11.61
C SER A 104 -58.28 13.04 -10.56
N SER A 105 -58.41 12.51 -9.35
CA SER A 105 -57.41 12.68 -8.29
C SER A 105 -57.45 11.57 -7.26
N LEU A 106 -56.32 11.37 -6.58
CA LEU A 106 -56.22 10.48 -5.44
C LEU A 106 -56.31 11.33 -4.14
N VAL A 107 -57.26 10.99 -3.28
CA VAL A 107 -57.51 11.71 -2.03
C VAL A 107 -57.48 10.73 -0.86
N GLU A 108 -56.89 11.16 0.24
CA GLU A 108 -56.93 10.41 1.51
C GLU A 108 -58.13 10.88 2.32
N ALA A 109 -59.00 9.94 2.66
CA ALA A 109 -60.21 10.25 3.41
C ALA A 109 -60.44 9.16 4.47
N GLY A 110 -60.30 9.52 5.74
CA GLY A 110 -60.28 8.58 6.85
C GLY A 110 -58.93 7.77 6.80
N GLN A 111 -59.03 6.44 6.91
CA GLN A 111 -57.89 5.55 6.82
C GLN A 111 -57.75 4.89 5.43
N LYS A 112 -58.42 5.42 4.42
CA LYS A 112 -58.47 4.86 3.06
C LYS A 112 -58.03 5.87 2.06
N ARG A 113 -57.42 5.37 0.98
CA ARG A 113 -57.12 6.12 -0.23
C ARG A 113 -58.24 5.93 -1.22
N TRP A 114 -58.74 7.06 -1.75
CA TRP A 114 -59.80 7.12 -2.68
C TRP A 114 -59.29 7.65 -4.01
N HIS A 115 -59.70 7.01 -5.11
CA HIS A 115 -59.57 7.58 -6.44
C HIS A 115 -60.95 8.17 -6.79
N LEU A 116 -60.95 9.46 -7.01
CA LEU A 116 -62.11 10.23 -7.40
C LEU A 116 -61.98 10.54 -8.89
N PHE A 117 -63.09 10.35 -9.61
CA PHE A 117 -63.19 10.72 -11.01
C PHE A 117 -64.46 11.53 -11.19
N ALA A 118 -64.34 12.83 -11.59
CA ALA A 118 -65.45 13.75 -11.79
C ALA A 118 -65.65 14.00 -13.29
N LEU A 119 -66.87 13.88 -13.73
CA LEU A 119 -67.31 14.19 -15.08
C LEU A 119 -68.36 15.31 -15.03
N PRO A 120 -68.18 16.43 -15.76
CA PRO A 120 -69.20 17.48 -15.83
C PRO A 120 -70.44 16.95 -16.53
N MET A 121 -71.61 17.29 -15.98
CA MET A 121 -72.92 16.89 -16.48
C MET A 121 -73.54 18.05 -17.22
N ARG A 122 -73.98 17.79 -18.45
CA ARG A 122 -74.59 18.79 -19.34
C ARG A 122 -76.04 18.48 -19.63
N ARG A 123 -76.80 19.50 -19.88
CA ARG A 123 -78.15 19.38 -20.43
C ARG A 123 -78.36 20.51 -21.42
N ASP A 124 -78.78 20.18 -22.66
CA ASP A 124 -79.02 21.16 -23.73
C ASP A 124 -77.89 22.20 -23.85
N ALA A 125 -76.63 21.70 -23.81
CA ALA A 125 -75.41 22.51 -23.81
C ALA A 125 -75.15 23.38 -22.55
N SER A 126 -76.04 23.37 -21.53
CA SER A 126 -75.83 24.00 -20.27
C SER A 126 -75.26 23.05 -19.22
N LEU A 127 -74.30 23.52 -18.43
CA LEU A 127 -73.69 22.72 -17.37
C LEU A 127 -74.68 22.66 -16.20
N VAL A 128 -75.07 21.45 -15.77
CA VAL A 128 -76.09 21.26 -14.71
C VAL A 128 -75.52 20.62 -13.45
N GLY A 129 -74.27 20.20 -13.42
CA GLY A 129 -73.63 19.63 -12.24
C GLY A 129 -72.43 18.73 -12.56
N ALA A 130 -72.08 17.82 -11.69
CA ALA A 130 -71.01 16.86 -11.86
C ALA A 130 -71.42 15.48 -11.36
N LEU A 131 -71.00 14.44 -12.10
CA LEU A 131 -70.97 13.05 -11.69
C LEU A 131 -69.63 12.71 -11.10
N VAL A 132 -69.57 12.24 -9.88
CA VAL A 132 -68.32 11.81 -9.22
C VAL A 132 -68.36 10.32 -8.89
N LEU A 133 -67.37 9.59 -9.38
CA LEU A 133 -67.16 8.20 -9.05
C LEU A 133 -66.09 8.07 -7.96
N PHE A 134 -66.34 7.23 -6.95
CA PHE A 134 -65.48 6.97 -5.83
C PHE A 134 -64.99 5.55 -5.84
N HIS A 135 -63.70 5.31 -6.07
CA HIS A 135 -63.09 3.99 -6.05
C HIS A 135 -62.24 3.82 -4.81
N ASP A 136 -62.28 2.65 -4.15
CA ASP A 136 -61.35 2.33 -3.07
C ASP A 136 -59.97 1.98 -3.68
N ALA A 137 -59.01 2.89 -3.53
CA ALA A 137 -57.67 2.74 -4.02
C ALA A 137 -56.67 2.18 -2.98
N SER A 138 -57.15 1.79 -1.80
CA SER A 138 -56.29 1.30 -0.68
C SER A 138 -55.50 0.03 -1.04
N TYR A 139 -55.96 -0.75 -1.99
CA TYR A 139 -55.26 -1.94 -2.48
C TYR A 139 -53.91 -1.58 -3.17
N MET A 140 -53.74 -0.36 -3.67
CA MET A 140 -52.49 0.08 -4.31
C MET A 140 -51.35 0.11 -3.26
N ASP A 141 -51.65 0.54 -2.03
CA ASP A 141 -50.69 0.56 -0.94
C ASP A 141 -50.33 -0.84 -0.44
N ALA A 142 -51.34 -1.73 -0.38
CA ALA A 142 -51.13 -3.14 -0.06
C ALA A 142 -50.23 -3.84 -1.10
N HIS A 143 -50.42 -3.52 -2.38
CA HIS A 143 -49.60 -4.07 -3.47
C HIS A 143 -48.14 -3.57 -3.39
N ALA A 144 -47.95 -2.29 -3.15
CA ALA A 144 -46.63 -1.70 -2.94
C ALA A 144 -45.88 -2.34 -1.74
N THR A 145 -46.59 -2.53 -0.62
CA THR A 145 -46.05 -3.17 0.57
C THR A 145 -45.63 -4.63 0.29
N GLN A 146 -46.46 -5.35 -0.47
CA GLN A 146 -46.15 -6.73 -0.87
C GLN A 146 -44.90 -6.82 -1.75
N LEU A 147 -44.74 -5.93 -2.74
CA LEU A 147 -43.56 -5.84 -3.59
C LEU A 147 -42.30 -5.55 -2.76
N TRP A 148 -42.37 -4.62 -1.80
CA TRP A 148 -41.27 -4.33 -0.88
C TRP A 148 -40.90 -5.54 -0.04
N ARG A 149 -41.88 -6.25 0.53
CA ARG A 149 -41.60 -7.45 1.35
C ARG A 149 -40.95 -8.56 0.51
N GLN A 150 -41.45 -8.84 -0.68
CA GLN A 150 -40.87 -9.85 -1.56
C GLN A 150 -39.44 -9.52 -1.98
N ASN A 151 -39.18 -8.28 -2.38
CA ASN A 151 -37.85 -7.84 -2.76
C ASN A 151 -36.87 -7.82 -1.57
N PHE A 152 -37.33 -7.45 -0.39
CA PHE A 152 -36.53 -7.50 0.85
C PHE A 152 -36.11 -8.93 1.20
N VAL A 153 -37.04 -9.86 1.19
CA VAL A 153 -36.75 -11.29 1.46
C VAL A 153 -35.76 -11.84 0.43
N ARG A 154 -35.99 -11.55 -0.84
CA ARG A 154 -35.10 -11.97 -1.91
C ARG A 154 -33.69 -11.42 -1.73
N LEU A 155 -33.55 -10.13 -1.39
CA LEU A 155 -32.28 -9.48 -1.13
C LEU A 155 -31.55 -10.05 0.10
N PHE A 156 -32.31 -10.33 1.16
CA PHE A 156 -31.75 -10.93 2.36
C PHE A 156 -31.09 -12.28 2.04
N PHE A 157 -31.79 -13.14 1.31
CA PHE A 157 -31.23 -14.44 0.91
C PHE A 157 -30.06 -14.32 -0.06
N HIS A 158 -30.08 -13.38 -1.02
CA HIS A 158 -28.93 -13.13 -1.89
C HIS A 158 -27.72 -12.60 -1.11
N GLY A 159 -27.94 -11.67 -0.18
CA GLY A 159 -26.87 -11.15 0.68
C GLY A 159 -26.26 -12.22 1.56
N LEU A 160 -27.11 -13.05 2.18
CA LEU A 160 -26.67 -14.19 2.97
C LEU A 160 -25.86 -15.20 2.15
N PHE A 161 -26.35 -15.52 0.94
CA PHE A 161 -25.65 -16.44 0.03
C PHE A 161 -24.29 -15.90 -0.39
N ILE A 162 -24.22 -14.61 -0.78
CA ILE A 162 -22.95 -13.96 -1.15
C ILE A 162 -21.99 -13.95 0.05
N ALA A 163 -22.48 -13.61 1.25
CA ALA A 163 -21.67 -13.61 2.47
C ALA A 163 -21.11 -15.01 2.79
N LEU A 164 -21.95 -16.03 2.68
CA LEU A 164 -21.53 -17.42 2.90
C LEU A 164 -20.50 -17.87 1.86
N LEU A 165 -20.75 -17.56 0.60
CA LEU A 165 -19.82 -17.88 -0.50
C LEU A 165 -18.47 -17.17 -0.32
N THR A 166 -18.51 -15.89 0.05
CA THR A 166 -17.29 -15.11 0.32
C THR A 166 -16.53 -15.70 1.50
N LEU A 167 -17.22 -16.06 2.59
CA LEU A 167 -16.62 -16.73 3.75
C LEU A 167 -15.94 -18.04 3.36
N LEU A 168 -16.62 -18.86 2.55
CA LEU A 168 -16.06 -20.12 2.05
C LEU A 168 -14.82 -19.89 1.16
N ILE A 169 -14.88 -18.92 0.26
CA ILE A 169 -13.75 -18.57 -0.60
C ILE A 169 -12.57 -18.10 0.25
N VAL A 170 -12.78 -17.18 1.18
CA VAL A 170 -11.73 -16.69 2.08
C VAL A 170 -11.13 -17.81 2.92
N GLN A 171 -11.99 -18.68 3.45
CA GLN A 171 -11.53 -19.81 4.27
C GLN A 171 -10.69 -20.81 3.46
N TRP A 172 -11.08 -21.08 2.21
CA TRP A 172 -10.40 -22.07 1.37
C TRP A 172 -9.20 -21.50 0.64
N SER A 173 -9.27 -20.24 0.16
CA SER A 173 -8.20 -19.63 -0.65
C SER A 173 -7.16 -18.87 0.17
N LEU A 174 -7.49 -18.41 1.39
CA LEU A 174 -6.58 -17.62 2.23
C LEU A 174 -6.24 -18.31 3.55
N ILE A 175 -7.25 -18.62 4.37
CA ILE A 175 -7.01 -19.06 5.76
C ILE A 175 -6.36 -20.44 5.81
N ARG A 176 -6.86 -21.42 5.06
CA ARG A 176 -6.30 -22.78 5.05
C ARG A 176 -4.87 -22.86 4.51
N PRO A 177 -4.54 -22.23 3.37
CA PRO A 177 -3.15 -22.19 2.90
C PRO A 177 -2.21 -21.47 3.86
N MET A 178 -2.63 -20.33 4.43
CA MET A 178 -1.83 -19.63 5.44
C MET A 178 -1.56 -20.50 6.68
N ALA A 179 -2.56 -21.20 7.19
CA ALA A 179 -2.40 -22.09 8.34
C ALA A 179 -1.39 -23.22 8.03
N LYS A 180 -1.48 -23.83 6.83
CA LYS A 180 -0.51 -24.83 6.37
C LYS A 180 0.91 -24.28 6.24
N THR A 181 1.03 -23.05 5.74
CA THR A 181 2.34 -22.39 5.61
C THR A 181 2.95 -22.09 6.98
N VAL A 182 2.16 -21.61 7.94
CA VAL A 182 2.60 -21.36 9.32
C VAL A 182 3.01 -22.68 10.00
N GLU A 183 2.24 -23.74 9.83
CA GLU A 183 2.57 -25.06 10.38
C GLU A 183 3.86 -25.63 9.76
N TRP A 184 4.02 -25.46 8.46
CA TRP A 184 5.25 -25.86 7.76
C TRP A 184 6.48 -25.07 8.26
N VAL A 185 6.38 -23.74 8.40
CA VAL A 185 7.43 -22.90 8.99
C VAL A 185 7.76 -23.32 10.42
N ARG A 186 6.76 -23.71 11.20
CA ARG A 186 6.95 -24.20 12.57
C ARG A 186 7.72 -25.53 12.59
N LYS A 187 7.36 -26.47 11.71
CA LYS A 187 8.09 -27.76 11.53
C LYS A 187 9.51 -27.54 11.04
N LEU A 188 9.72 -26.58 10.14
CA LEU A 188 11.04 -26.20 9.66
C LEU A 188 11.93 -25.65 10.79
N ARG A 189 11.36 -24.80 11.65
CA ARG A 189 12.05 -24.26 12.84
C ARG A 189 12.39 -25.35 13.85
N ALA A 190 11.58 -26.40 13.93
CA ALA A 190 11.83 -27.58 14.77
C ALA A 190 12.84 -28.58 14.16
N GLY A 191 13.28 -28.37 12.90
CA GLY A 191 14.19 -29.30 12.21
C GLY A 191 13.51 -30.56 11.66
N GLU A 192 12.18 -30.63 11.62
CA GLU A 192 11.39 -31.81 11.26
C GLU A 192 10.87 -31.80 9.80
N ALA A 193 11.10 -30.73 9.04
CA ALA A 193 10.57 -30.59 7.68
C ALA A 193 11.53 -31.07 6.60
N THR A 194 11.06 -31.99 5.74
CA THR A 194 11.71 -32.39 4.50
C THR A 194 11.33 -31.50 3.32
N GLU A 195 12.23 -31.30 2.37
CA GLU A 195 12.09 -30.40 1.20
C GLU A 195 10.86 -30.63 0.29
N GLY A 196 10.12 -31.73 0.47
CA GLY A 196 8.98 -32.11 -0.39
C GLY A 196 7.59 -31.63 0.05
N ALA A 197 7.46 -30.96 1.19
CA ALA A 197 6.15 -30.68 1.82
C ALA A 197 5.57 -29.28 1.55
N LEU A 198 6.02 -28.57 0.52
CA LEU A 198 5.50 -27.24 0.17
C LEU A 198 4.07 -27.31 -0.40
N PRO A 199 3.15 -26.47 0.07
CA PRO A 199 1.83 -26.35 -0.54
C PRO A 199 1.95 -25.78 -1.96
N LYS A 200 1.60 -26.59 -2.98
CA LYS A 200 1.63 -26.21 -4.40
C LYS A 200 0.44 -25.33 -4.82
N GLU A 201 -0.07 -24.45 -3.99
CA GLU A 201 -1.24 -23.64 -4.32
C GLU A 201 -0.83 -22.34 -5.01
N ALA A 202 -1.33 -22.12 -6.21
CA ALA A 202 -0.88 -21.11 -7.19
C ALA A 202 -1.01 -19.63 -6.74
N LEU A 203 -1.89 -19.31 -5.79
CA LEU A 203 -2.12 -17.94 -5.31
C LEU A 203 -1.01 -17.40 -4.39
N PHE A 204 -0.28 -18.29 -3.72
CA PHE A 204 0.81 -17.95 -2.80
C PHE A 204 2.19 -18.36 -3.31
N GLY A 205 2.30 -18.68 -4.58
CA GLY A 205 3.57 -19.08 -5.20
C GLY A 205 4.73 -18.12 -4.97
N PRO A 206 4.56 -16.80 -5.04
CA PRO A 206 5.59 -15.83 -4.69
C PRO A 206 5.95 -15.85 -3.21
N LEU A 207 4.95 -15.86 -2.32
CA LEU A 207 5.16 -15.91 -0.87
C LEU A 207 5.78 -17.24 -0.41
N ALA A 208 5.34 -18.36 -0.99
CA ALA A 208 5.91 -19.68 -0.70
C ALA A 208 7.38 -19.78 -1.16
N ARG A 209 7.74 -19.17 -2.28
CA ARG A 209 9.13 -19.07 -2.74
C ARG A 209 9.98 -18.24 -1.79
N GLU A 210 9.46 -17.09 -1.34
CA GLU A 210 10.16 -16.20 -0.41
C GLU A 210 10.37 -16.87 0.94
N VAL A 211 9.33 -17.50 1.49
CA VAL A 211 9.43 -18.29 2.74
C VAL A 211 10.39 -19.45 2.59
N THR A 212 10.42 -20.13 1.42
CA THR A 212 11.37 -21.21 1.15
C THR A 212 12.80 -20.68 1.07
N HIS A 213 12.97 -19.51 0.48
CA HIS A 213 14.28 -18.86 0.37
C HIS A 213 14.79 -18.43 1.75
N MET A 214 13.92 -17.81 2.57
CA MET A 214 14.24 -17.50 3.99
C MET A 214 14.56 -18.75 4.79
N ALA A 215 13.85 -19.84 4.53
CA ALA A 215 14.06 -21.11 5.20
C ALA A 215 15.40 -21.77 4.81
N LYS A 216 15.73 -21.78 3.51
CA LYS A 216 17.03 -22.25 3.03
C LYS A 216 18.17 -21.39 3.58
N SER A 217 18.00 -20.08 3.60
CA SER A 217 18.96 -19.14 4.19
C SER A 217 19.13 -19.39 5.70
N LEU A 218 18.04 -19.64 6.42
CA LEU A 218 18.09 -19.96 7.85
C LEU A 218 18.79 -21.30 8.12
N VAL A 219 18.50 -22.32 7.31
CA VAL A 219 19.17 -23.64 7.39
C VAL A 219 20.65 -23.52 7.05
N ALA A 220 20.99 -22.77 6.01
CA ALA A 220 22.38 -22.52 5.64
C ALA A 220 23.12 -21.71 6.73
N ALA A 221 22.47 -20.68 7.28
CA ALA A 221 23.03 -19.90 8.40
C ALA A 221 23.17 -20.75 9.67
N LYS A 222 22.20 -21.65 9.94
CA LYS A 222 22.29 -22.59 11.07
C LYS A 222 23.38 -23.62 10.85
N ALA A 223 23.51 -24.19 9.64
CA ALA A 223 24.59 -25.13 9.31
C ALA A 223 25.95 -24.43 9.39
N ALA A 224 26.09 -23.22 8.90
CA ALA A 224 27.32 -22.43 9.05
C ALA A 224 27.61 -22.08 10.52
N ALA A 225 26.59 -21.76 11.31
CA ALA A 225 26.75 -21.53 12.76
C ALA A 225 27.06 -22.82 13.53
N GLU A 226 26.50 -23.96 13.13
CA GLU A 226 26.83 -25.29 13.72
C GLU A 226 28.25 -25.76 13.33
N GLU A 227 28.66 -25.49 12.10
CA GLU A 227 30.03 -25.75 11.65
C GLU A 227 31.00 -24.81 12.37
N GLU A 228 30.69 -23.53 12.52
CA GLU A 228 31.45 -22.59 13.31
C GLU A 228 31.48 -22.99 14.81
N ALA A 229 30.34 -23.45 15.35
CA ALA A 229 30.27 -23.97 16.72
C ALA A 229 31.08 -25.28 16.89
N LYS A 230 31.07 -26.18 15.88
CA LYS A 230 31.95 -27.38 15.88
C LYS A 230 33.41 -27.00 15.81
N LEU A 231 33.76 -26.02 15.00
CA LEU A 231 35.11 -25.45 14.94
C LEU A 231 35.51 -24.77 16.26
N ARG A 232 34.55 -24.13 16.95
CA ARG A 232 34.75 -23.59 18.31
C ARG A 232 34.92 -24.69 19.38
N HIS A 233 34.18 -25.79 19.26
CA HIS A 233 34.29 -26.92 20.20
C HIS A 233 35.46 -27.91 19.90
N ALA A 234 35.97 -27.93 18.67
CA ALA A 234 37.08 -28.79 18.29
C ALA A 234 38.46 -28.28 18.72
N GLY A 235 38.51 -27.19 19.42
CA GLY A 235 39.73 -26.68 20.04
C GLY A 235 39.53 -25.29 20.61
N GLU A 236 39.93 -25.07 21.80
CA GLU A 236 40.15 -23.76 22.47
C GLU A 236 41.08 -22.87 21.62
N SER A 237 40.64 -22.47 20.44
CA SER A 237 41.44 -21.60 19.60
C SER A 237 40.78 -20.26 19.42
N ARG A 238 41.03 -19.37 20.40
CA ARG A 238 40.95 -17.93 20.17
C ARG A 238 41.78 -17.61 18.92
N TRP A 239 41.25 -16.75 18.03
CA TRP A 239 42.03 -16.16 16.97
C TRP A 239 43.19 -15.42 17.57
N THR A 240 44.41 -15.99 17.47
CA THR A 240 45.63 -15.28 17.84
C THR A 240 46.13 -14.47 16.63
N ALA A 241 46.99 -13.48 16.90
CA ALA A 241 47.58 -12.67 15.82
C ALA A 241 48.36 -13.54 14.83
N GLU A 242 49.01 -14.62 15.29
CA GLU A 242 49.77 -15.58 14.44
C GLU A 242 48.82 -16.38 13.50
N ARG A 243 47.70 -16.88 14.04
CA ARG A 243 46.69 -17.59 13.25
C ARG A 243 46.01 -16.69 12.23
N LEU A 244 45.65 -15.45 12.62
CA LEU A 244 45.12 -14.46 11.71
C LEU A 244 46.11 -14.17 10.57
N LYS A 245 47.40 -14.02 10.92
CA LYS A 245 48.48 -13.82 9.95
C LYS A 245 48.64 -14.98 8.96
N GLU A 246 48.59 -16.20 9.46
CA GLU A 246 48.70 -17.42 8.62
C GLU A 246 47.46 -17.56 7.71
N HIS A 247 46.28 -17.38 8.25
CA HIS A 247 45.04 -17.38 7.47
C HIS A 247 45.04 -16.28 6.40
N MET A 248 45.36 -15.06 6.73
CA MET A 248 45.43 -13.98 5.77
C MET A 248 46.49 -14.19 4.70
N ARG A 249 47.62 -14.78 5.04
CA ARG A 249 48.63 -15.19 4.03
C ARG A 249 48.09 -16.21 3.07
N SER A 250 47.35 -17.21 3.56
CA SER A 250 46.75 -18.25 2.71
C SER A 250 45.65 -17.68 1.79
N VAL A 251 44.86 -16.71 2.26
CA VAL A 251 43.79 -16.07 1.50
C VAL A 251 44.33 -15.04 0.51
N LEU A 252 45.21 -14.15 0.96
CA LEU A 252 45.74 -13.08 0.11
C LEU A 252 46.79 -13.61 -0.90
N GLN A 253 47.49 -14.71 -0.60
CA GLN A 253 48.48 -15.33 -1.50
C GLN A 253 49.53 -14.32 -2.02
N GLY A 254 49.94 -13.36 -1.18
CA GLY A 254 50.89 -12.33 -1.54
C GLY A 254 50.29 -11.09 -2.21
N ARG A 255 48.96 -11.03 -2.41
CA ARG A 255 48.28 -9.87 -2.97
C ARG A 255 48.38 -8.67 -2.00
N ALA A 256 48.51 -7.47 -2.58
CA ALA A 256 48.50 -6.25 -1.81
C ALA A 256 47.10 -6.03 -1.18
N LEU A 257 47.05 -5.67 0.09
CA LEU A 257 45.82 -5.30 0.80
C LEU A 257 45.78 -3.78 1.01
N VAL A 258 44.71 -3.15 0.53
CA VAL A 258 44.41 -1.74 0.79
C VAL A 258 43.09 -1.64 1.51
N VAL A 259 43.08 -1.00 2.67
CA VAL A 259 41.87 -0.65 3.42
C VAL A 259 41.57 0.84 3.21
N VAL A 260 40.32 1.17 2.91
CA VAL A 260 39.86 2.55 2.76
C VAL A 260 38.79 2.83 3.78
N ALA A 261 38.99 3.85 4.61
CA ALA A 261 38.03 4.29 5.60
C ALA A 261 38.08 5.81 5.76
N ASN A 262 36.98 6.43 6.16
CA ASN A 262 36.98 7.87 6.42
C ASN A 262 37.87 8.21 7.61
N ARG A 263 37.84 7.40 8.67
CA ARG A 263 38.65 7.61 9.87
C ARG A 263 40.01 6.92 9.78
N GLU A 264 41.02 7.67 10.21
CA GLU A 264 42.37 7.15 10.39
C GLU A 264 42.50 6.43 11.73
N PRO A 265 43.36 5.40 11.81
CA PRO A 265 43.62 4.68 13.07
C PRO A 265 44.50 5.48 14.06
N TYR A 266 45.36 6.36 13.55
CA TYR A 266 46.25 7.21 14.32
C TYR A 266 46.18 8.63 13.85
N MET A 267 45.71 9.53 14.69
CA MET A 267 45.62 10.97 14.43
C MET A 267 46.72 11.69 15.21
N HIS A 268 47.39 12.65 14.62
CA HIS A 268 48.42 13.45 15.29
C HIS A 268 47.88 14.84 15.62
N VAL A 269 47.96 15.16 16.88
CA VAL A 269 47.46 16.43 17.42
C VAL A 269 48.59 17.20 18.09
N ARG A 270 48.50 18.53 18.05
CA ARG A 270 49.47 19.42 18.68
C ARG A 270 49.07 19.72 20.12
N GLU A 271 49.93 19.32 21.07
CA GLU A 271 49.82 19.69 22.45
C GLU A 271 50.99 20.65 22.83
N GLY A 272 50.76 21.95 22.76
CA GLY A 272 51.78 22.95 22.96
C GLY A 272 52.87 22.90 21.87
N ARG A 273 54.11 22.53 22.18
CA ARG A 273 55.22 22.37 21.24
C ARG A 273 55.45 20.91 20.78
N GLN A 274 54.71 19.97 21.34
CA GLN A 274 54.89 18.56 21.05
C GLN A 274 53.75 18.04 20.16
N ILE A 275 54.07 17.09 19.29
CA ILE A 275 53.07 16.34 18.52
C ILE A 275 52.86 15.01 19.21
N ARG A 276 51.62 14.72 19.54
CA ARG A 276 51.19 13.43 20.11
C ARG A 276 50.29 12.71 19.13
N TRP A 277 50.37 11.41 19.13
CA TRP A 277 49.38 10.60 18.45
C TRP A 277 48.25 10.19 19.39
N VAL A 278 47.05 10.14 18.88
CA VAL A 278 45.84 9.64 19.55
C VAL A 278 45.16 8.62 18.68
N MET A 279 44.66 7.58 19.30
CA MET A 279 43.80 6.62 18.61
C MET A 279 42.34 7.08 18.78
N PRO A 280 41.66 7.52 17.72
CA PRO A 280 40.23 7.89 17.81
C PRO A 280 39.41 6.71 18.25
N ALA A 281 38.47 6.90 19.18
CA ALA A 281 37.52 5.86 19.56
C ALA A 281 36.66 5.47 18.34
N SER A 282 36.87 4.27 17.83
CA SER A 282 36.18 3.78 16.61
C SER A 282 36.10 2.26 16.63
N GLY A 283 34.87 1.74 16.64
CA GLY A 283 34.63 0.31 16.48
C GLY A 283 35.18 -0.26 15.18
N LEU A 284 35.19 0.57 14.10
CA LEU A 284 35.79 0.21 12.83
C LEU A 284 37.30 -0.05 12.94
N VAL A 285 38.02 0.87 13.57
CA VAL A 285 39.49 0.73 13.78
C VAL A 285 39.78 -0.54 14.58
N THR A 286 39.07 -0.75 15.67
CA THR A 286 39.23 -1.95 16.52
C THR A 286 38.96 -3.25 15.74
N ALA A 287 38.02 -3.24 14.82
CA ALA A 287 37.67 -4.43 14.04
C ALA A 287 38.66 -4.73 12.90
N VAL A 288 39.18 -3.72 12.21
CA VAL A 288 39.95 -3.86 10.96
C VAL A 288 41.46 -3.78 11.17
N GLU A 289 41.95 -2.98 12.12
CA GLU A 289 43.36 -2.78 12.35
C GLU A 289 44.12 -4.09 12.63
N PRO A 290 43.61 -5.06 13.42
CA PRO A 290 44.27 -6.34 13.63
C PRO A 290 44.66 -7.07 12.35
N ILE A 291 43.87 -6.94 11.29
CA ILE A 291 44.14 -7.55 9.98
C ILE A 291 45.40 -6.93 9.38
N LEU A 292 45.49 -5.61 9.33
CA LEU A 292 46.66 -4.90 8.77
C LEU A 292 47.90 -5.07 9.65
N ARG A 293 47.75 -5.15 10.96
CA ARG A 293 48.86 -5.49 11.85
C ARG A 293 49.42 -6.89 11.58
N ALA A 294 48.52 -7.83 11.25
CA ALA A 294 48.92 -9.23 10.98
C ALA A 294 49.57 -9.44 9.62
N CYS A 295 49.04 -8.80 8.56
CA CYS A 295 49.47 -9.07 7.18
C CYS A 295 50.20 -7.93 6.49
N GLY A 296 50.25 -6.75 7.08
CA GLY A 296 50.71 -5.52 6.41
C GLY A 296 49.68 -4.96 5.47
N GLY A 297 50.08 -4.02 4.64
CA GLY A 297 49.22 -3.36 3.65
C GLY A 297 49.17 -1.84 3.85
N THR A 298 48.18 -1.19 3.25
CA THR A 298 47.99 0.25 3.36
C THR A 298 46.59 0.58 3.85
N TRP A 299 46.49 1.45 4.87
CA TRP A 299 45.23 2.08 5.28
C TRP A 299 45.15 3.48 4.68
N ILE A 300 44.14 3.74 3.88
CA ILE A 300 43.92 5.07 3.29
C ILE A 300 42.78 5.74 4.04
N ALA A 301 43.03 6.96 4.56
CA ALA A 301 42.04 7.70 5.35
C ALA A 301 42.20 9.21 5.19
N HIS A 302 41.15 9.96 5.62
CA HIS A 302 41.24 11.40 5.74
C HIS A 302 42.15 11.77 6.93
N GLY A 303 43.15 12.62 6.67
CA GLY A 303 44.00 13.20 7.73
C GLY A 303 43.27 14.38 8.37
N SER A 304 42.75 14.16 9.59
CA SER A 304 41.91 15.09 10.31
C SER A 304 42.62 15.77 11.51
N GLY A 305 43.79 15.27 11.90
CA GLY A 305 44.59 15.85 12.99
C GLY A 305 45.32 17.14 12.54
N ASP A 306 45.39 18.10 13.44
CA ASP A 306 45.99 19.40 13.19
C ASP A 306 47.52 19.33 12.94
N ALA A 307 48.16 18.23 13.38
CA ALA A 307 49.58 17.96 13.15
C ALA A 307 49.84 16.83 12.12
N ASP A 308 48.83 16.29 11.50
CA ASP A 308 48.96 15.15 10.61
C ASP A 308 49.84 15.41 9.41
N ARG A 309 49.79 16.63 8.86
CA ARG A 309 50.63 17.06 7.69
C ARG A 309 52.11 17.08 7.99
N GLU A 310 52.48 17.25 9.26
CA GLU A 310 53.88 17.34 9.72
C GLU A 310 54.52 15.98 9.95
N THR A 311 53.70 14.93 10.02
CA THR A 311 54.12 13.56 10.40
C THR A 311 54.19 12.58 9.26
N VAL A 312 53.88 13.00 8.03
CA VAL A 312 53.90 12.17 6.86
C VAL A 312 55.08 12.52 5.91
N ASP A 313 55.38 11.59 5.04
CA ASP A 313 56.32 11.83 3.92
C ASP A 313 55.69 12.67 2.79
N ALA A 314 56.47 12.89 1.70
CA ALA A 314 56.03 13.65 0.53
C ALA A 314 54.81 13.04 -0.19
N HIS A 315 54.51 11.75 0.04
CA HIS A 315 53.35 11.05 -0.53
C HIS A 315 52.20 10.92 0.43
N GLY A 316 52.23 11.61 1.59
CA GLY A 316 51.21 11.56 2.62
C GLY A 316 51.19 10.24 3.43
N LYS A 317 52.33 9.52 3.46
CA LYS A 317 52.44 8.19 4.07
C LYS A 317 53.25 8.25 5.38
N LEU A 318 52.88 7.38 6.33
CA LEU A 318 53.66 7.09 7.49
C LEU A 318 53.52 5.63 7.91
N LYS A 319 54.51 5.09 8.63
CA LYS A 319 54.43 3.73 9.16
C LYS A 319 53.76 3.75 10.53
N VAL A 320 52.82 2.84 10.72
CA VAL A 320 52.04 2.69 11.94
C VAL A 320 51.93 1.20 12.34
N PRO A 321 51.63 0.87 13.61
CA PRO A 321 51.51 1.77 14.78
C PRO A 321 52.81 2.54 15.08
N PRO A 322 52.73 3.70 15.75
CA PRO A 322 53.95 4.48 16.03
C PRO A 322 55.00 3.73 16.84
N GLU A 323 54.56 2.85 17.76
CA GLU A 323 55.48 2.09 18.64
C GLU A 323 56.07 0.85 17.94
N THR A 324 55.26 0.15 17.11
CA THR A 324 55.65 -1.10 16.42
C THR A 324 55.14 -1.09 15.00
N PRO A 325 55.82 -0.36 14.08
CA PRO A 325 55.35 -0.20 12.71
C PRO A 325 55.17 -1.53 11.98
N SER A 326 53.97 -1.78 11.48
CA SER A 326 53.61 -3.03 10.77
C SER A 326 52.89 -2.82 9.44
N TYR A 327 52.28 -1.66 9.23
CA TYR A 327 51.60 -1.32 7.99
C TYR A 327 51.78 0.17 7.66
N THR A 328 51.24 0.61 6.51
CA THR A 328 51.32 2.02 6.06
C THR A 328 49.99 2.70 6.25
N LEU A 329 49.99 3.91 6.83
CA LEU A 329 48.86 4.84 6.79
C LEU A 329 49.13 5.86 5.69
N LYS A 330 48.22 6.00 4.72
CA LYS A 330 48.24 7.04 3.70
C LYS A 330 47.10 8.00 3.95
N ARG A 331 47.38 9.27 4.04
CA ARG A 331 46.42 10.33 4.31
C ARG A 331 45.98 11.05 3.06
N VAL A 332 44.66 11.24 2.94
CA VAL A 332 44.03 12.07 1.90
C VAL A 332 43.63 13.39 2.53
N TRP A 333 44.02 14.49 1.88
CA TRP A 333 43.73 15.81 2.41
C TRP A 333 42.46 16.38 1.79
N LEU A 334 41.51 16.75 2.64
CA LEU A 334 40.28 17.42 2.26
C LEU A 334 40.35 18.90 2.64
N THR A 335 39.71 19.74 1.84
CA THR A 335 39.42 21.12 2.25
C THR A 335 38.24 21.13 3.20
N LYS A 336 38.02 22.26 3.87
CA LYS A 336 36.88 22.38 4.79
C LYS A 336 35.55 22.25 4.06
N GLU A 337 35.44 22.80 2.86
CA GLU A 337 34.26 22.71 2.00
C GLU A 337 33.98 21.26 1.58
N GLU A 338 35.04 20.52 1.22
CA GLU A 338 34.93 19.11 0.87
C GLU A 338 34.49 18.27 2.07
N GLU A 339 35.09 18.50 3.27
CA GLU A 339 34.71 17.79 4.48
C GLU A 339 33.26 18.10 4.88
N ASP A 340 32.85 19.39 4.87
CA ASP A 340 31.51 19.82 5.23
C ASP A 340 30.47 19.24 4.23
N GLY A 341 30.72 19.30 2.94
CA GLY A 341 29.82 18.79 1.92
C GLY A 341 29.71 17.28 1.91
N TYR A 342 30.85 16.60 1.91
CA TYR A 342 30.91 15.14 1.81
C TYR A 342 30.50 14.45 3.11
N TYR A 343 31.14 14.80 4.24
CA TYR A 343 30.97 14.08 5.49
C TYR A 343 29.76 14.57 6.29
N TYR A 344 29.71 15.88 6.60
CA TYR A 344 28.64 16.39 7.45
C TYR A 344 27.32 16.46 6.70
N CYS A 345 27.28 17.07 5.50
CA CYS A 345 26.02 17.28 4.80
C CYS A 345 25.53 15.99 4.13
N PHE A 346 26.26 15.48 3.13
CA PHE A 346 25.72 14.36 2.32
C PHE A 346 25.65 13.05 3.10
N ALA A 347 26.74 12.68 3.78
CA ALA A 347 26.79 11.41 4.50
C ALA A 347 25.95 11.46 5.79
N ASN A 348 26.16 12.43 6.68
CA ASN A 348 25.55 12.41 8.03
C ASN A 348 24.18 13.08 8.11
N GLU A 349 23.90 14.14 7.34
CA GLU A 349 22.57 14.76 7.30
C GLU A 349 21.64 14.12 6.24
N GLY A 350 22.19 13.46 5.23
CA GLY A 350 21.46 12.81 4.15
C GLY A 350 21.36 11.29 4.32
N LEU A 351 22.44 10.55 4.03
CA LEU A 351 22.42 9.09 3.98
C LEU A 351 22.19 8.44 5.35
N TRP A 352 22.83 8.93 6.40
CA TRP A 352 22.72 8.32 7.71
C TRP A 352 21.27 8.30 8.24
N PRO A 353 20.51 9.43 8.29
CA PRO A 353 19.14 9.42 8.76
C PRO A 353 18.21 8.68 7.80
N LEU A 354 18.48 8.71 6.49
CA LEU A 354 17.72 7.94 5.51
C LEU A 354 17.82 6.44 5.77
N CYS A 355 19.04 5.94 5.93
CA CYS A 355 19.30 4.52 6.10
C CYS A 355 18.82 3.98 7.47
N HIS A 356 18.84 4.81 8.50
CA HIS A 356 18.32 4.45 9.83
C HIS A 356 16.80 4.64 9.95
N ILE A 357 16.14 5.19 8.93
CA ILE A 357 14.72 5.58 8.99
C ILE A 357 14.50 6.45 10.26
N ALA A 358 15.43 7.38 10.47
CA ALA A 358 15.38 8.26 11.63
C ALA A 358 14.19 9.22 11.54
N HIS A 359 13.62 9.64 12.68
CA HIS A 359 12.51 10.59 12.71
C HIS A 359 12.88 12.03 12.32
N THR A 360 14.09 12.21 11.78
CA THR A 360 14.57 13.47 11.22
C THR A 360 14.56 13.36 9.70
N ARG A 361 14.11 14.41 9.04
CA ARG A 361 14.08 14.44 7.57
C ARG A 361 15.49 14.43 7.00
N PRO A 362 15.85 13.47 6.13
CA PRO A 362 17.12 13.49 5.40
C PRO A 362 17.26 14.77 4.55
N ILE A 363 18.44 15.38 4.57
CA ILE A 363 18.71 16.61 3.83
C ILE A 363 19.65 16.28 2.68
N PHE A 364 19.20 16.53 1.45
CA PHE A 364 19.97 16.34 0.24
C PHE A 364 20.13 17.67 -0.51
N LYS A 365 21.38 18.07 -0.73
CA LYS A 365 21.76 19.30 -1.45
C LYS A 365 22.66 18.92 -2.62
N ALA A 366 22.47 19.58 -3.78
CA ALA A 366 23.26 19.29 -4.98
C ALA A 366 24.74 19.62 -4.78
N GLU A 367 25.05 20.68 -4.03
CA GLU A 367 26.42 21.08 -3.71
C GLU A 367 27.12 20.01 -2.85
N ALA A 368 26.41 19.47 -1.84
CA ALA A 368 26.93 18.41 -1.00
C ALA A 368 27.16 17.09 -1.80
N TRP A 369 26.27 16.80 -2.75
CA TRP A 369 26.47 15.68 -3.68
C TRP A 369 27.72 15.88 -4.55
N ALA A 370 27.96 17.08 -5.08
CA ALA A 370 29.16 17.37 -5.87
C ALA A 370 30.43 17.16 -5.03
N GLU A 371 30.44 17.57 -3.75
CA GLU A 371 31.57 17.30 -2.87
C GLU A 371 31.73 15.80 -2.56
N TYR A 372 30.64 15.08 -2.36
CA TYR A 372 30.67 13.62 -2.17
C TYR A 372 31.32 12.92 -3.38
N GLN A 373 30.97 13.31 -4.59
CA GLN A 373 31.59 12.80 -5.82
C GLN A 373 33.07 13.15 -5.89
N ARG A 374 33.45 14.41 -5.60
CA ARG A 374 34.82 14.89 -5.62
C ARG A 374 35.72 14.16 -4.63
N VAL A 375 35.23 13.97 -3.40
CA VAL A 375 35.98 13.27 -2.36
C VAL A 375 36.14 11.78 -2.72
N ASN A 376 35.08 11.11 -3.20
CA ASN A 376 35.20 9.73 -3.67
C ASN A 376 36.22 9.61 -4.82
N ALA A 377 36.29 10.58 -5.74
CA ALA A 377 37.30 10.61 -6.80
C ALA A 377 38.71 10.79 -6.22
N LYS A 378 38.92 11.69 -5.26
CA LYS A 378 40.25 11.86 -4.57
C LYS A 378 40.71 10.58 -3.89
N PHE A 379 39.77 9.87 -3.22
CA PHE A 379 40.10 8.59 -2.61
C PHE A 379 40.37 7.51 -3.64
N ALA A 380 39.66 7.53 -4.80
CA ALA A 380 39.97 6.61 -5.90
C ALA A 380 41.39 6.85 -6.43
N ASP A 381 41.79 8.09 -6.65
CA ASP A 381 43.15 8.43 -7.10
C ASP A 381 44.20 7.96 -6.08
N ALA A 382 43.97 8.18 -4.78
CA ALA A 382 44.85 7.73 -3.71
C ALA A 382 44.98 6.19 -3.67
N VAL A 383 43.88 5.47 -3.91
CA VAL A 383 43.88 4.00 -4.00
C VAL A 383 44.65 3.56 -5.23
N LEU A 384 44.35 4.12 -6.42
CA LEU A 384 44.98 3.76 -7.68
C LEU A 384 46.50 3.95 -7.63
N GLU A 385 46.99 5.02 -6.99
CA GLU A 385 48.41 5.24 -6.75
C GLU A 385 49.03 4.11 -5.90
N GLU A 386 48.32 3.63 -4.87
CA GLU A 386 48.81 2.50 -4.06
C GLU A 386 48.74 1.13 -4.78
N LEU A 387 47.92 1.04 -5.82
CA LEU A 387 47.81 -0.17 -6.62
C LEU A 387 48.77 -0.23 -7.82
N GLU A 388 49.59 0.83 -8.05
CA GLU A 388 50.58 0.82 -9.12
C GLU A 388 51.60 -0.32 -8.90
N GLY A 389 51.86 -1.05 -9.97
CA GLY A 389 52.81 -2.17 -9.93
C GLY A 389 52.36 -3.41 -9.16
N THR A 390 51.12 -3.45 -8.66
CA THR A 390 50.54 -4.63 -7.97
C THR A 390 49.67 -5.43 -8.92
N GLU A 391 49.67 -6.78 -8.79
CA GLU A 391 48.79 -7.68 -9.56
C GLU A 391 47.66 -8.17 -8.67
N HIS A 392 46.43 -8.15 -9.19
CA HIS A 392 45.21 -8.62 -8.52
C HIS A 392 45.09 -8.15 -7.04
N PRO A 393 45.23 -6.83 -6.77
CA PRO A 393 45.19 -6.31 -5.40
C PRO A 393 43.83 -6.49 -4.78
N CYS A 394 43.79 -6.54 -3.43
CA CYS A 394 42.57 -6.59 -2.65
C CYS A 394 42.30 -5.21 -2.01
N VAL A 395 41.14 -4.63 -2.29
CA VAL A 395 40.71 -3.33 -1.73
C VAL A 395 39.47 -3.56 -0.88
N LEU A 396 39.58 -3.24 0.41
CA LEU A 396 38.50 -3.32 1.39
C LEU A 396 38.02 -1.91 1.76
N ILE A 397 36.88 -1.51 1.21
CA ILE A 397 36.29 -0.19 1.42
C ILE A 397 35.31 -0.27 2.58
N GLN A 398 35.35 0.73 3.45
CA GLN A 398 34.54 0.79 4.65
C GLN A 398 33.53 1.92 4.58
N ASP A 399 32.25 1.53 4.73
CA ASP A 399 31.12 2.37 5.07
C ASP A 399 30.54 3.25 3.94
N TYR A 400 29.40 3.85 4.22
CA TYR A 400 28.53 4.64 3.32
C TYR A 400 29.17 5.93 2.80
N HIS A 401 30.31 6.29 3.32
CA HIS A 401 31.08 7.42 2.84
C HIS A 401 31.63 7.22 1.41
N PHE A 402 31.77 5.98 0.98
CA PHE A 402 32.48 5.60 -0.24
C PHE A 402 31.63 4.77 -1.21
N ALA A 403 30.33 5.08 -1.31
CA ALA A 403 29.45 4.30 -2.19
C ALA A 403 29.86 4.36 -3.68
N LEU A 404 30.54 5.42 -4.14
CA LEU A 404 30.98 5.56 -5.52
C LEU A 404 32.36 4.92 -5.80
N LEU A 405 33.12 4.72 -4.74
CA LEU A 405 34.53 4.30 -4.84
C LEU A 405 34.72 2.94 -5.53
N PRO A 406 33.90 1.90 -5.31
CA PRO A 406 34.08 0.62 -5.99
C PRO A 406 34.09 0.73 -7.50
N ARG A 407 33.11 1.46 -8.07
CA ARG A 407 33.02 1.68 -9.53
C ARG A 407 34.20 2.46 -10.07
N LEU A 408 34.65 3.48 -9.35
CA LEU A 408 35.78 4.31 -9.76
C LEU A 408 37.08 3.48 -9.83
N ILE A 409 37.32 2.60 -8.86
CA ILE A 409 38.49 1.70 -8.86
C ILE A 409 38.38 0.69 -9.99
N LYS A 410 37.25 -0.01 -10.11
CA LYS A 410 37.06 -1.07 -11.14
C LYS A 410 37.16 -0.55 -12.55
N ALA A 411 36.77 0.71 -12.81
CA ALA A 411 36.91 1.33 -14.12
C ALA A 411 38.37 1.46 -14.60
N LYS A 412 39.34 1.53 -13.65
CA LYS A 412 40.78 1.67 -13.94
C LYS A 412 41.55 0.37 -13.66
N ARG A 413 41.11 -0.40 -12.69
CA ARG A 413 41.73 -1.65 -12.24
C ARG A 413 40.68 -2.77 -12.18
N PRO A 414 40.23 -3.30 -13.33
CA PRO A 414 39.26 -4.41 -13.38
C PRO A 414 39.77 -5.70 -12.73
N ASP A 415 41.08 -5.86 -12.63
CA ASP A 415 41.76 -7.00 -11.96
C ASP A 415 41.70 -6.92 -10.42
N ALA A 416 41.48 -5.73 -9.85
CA ALA A 416 41.40 -5.57 -8.39
C ALA A 416 40.16 -6.27 -7.82
N MET A 417 40.33 -7.00 -6.73
CA MET A 417 39.21 -7.53 -5.94
C MET A 417 38.75 -6.42 -5.00
N VAL A 418 37.55 -5.91 -5.21
CA VAL A 418 37.00 -4.79 -4.44
C VAL A 418 35.85 -5.26 -3.58
N ALA A 419 35.96 -5.09 -2.27
CA ALA A 419 34.90 -5.32 -1.31
C ALA A 419 34.49 -4.01 -0.64
N LEU A 420 33.19 -3.79 -0.49
CA LEU A 420 32.63 -2.68 0.28
C LEU A 420 31.80 -3.24 1.44
N PHE A 421 32.12 -2.83 2.66
CA PHE A 421 31.31 -3.14 3.83
C PHE A 421 30.50 -1.91 4.27
N TRP A 422 29.18 -2.07 4.28
CA TRP A 422 28.24 -1.04 4.65
C TRP A 422 27.83 -1.18 6.11
N HIS A 423 28.29 -0.29 6.99
CA HIS A 423 28.13 -0.42 8.42
C HIS A 423 26.77 0.03 8.97
N ILE A 424 26.06 0.88 8.27
CA ILE A 424 24.74 1.35 8.69
C ILE A 424 23.63 0.45 8.15
N PRO A 425 22.41 0.48 8.71
CA PRO A 425 21.28 -0.25 8.16
C PRO A 425 21.04 0.05 6.68
N TRP A 426 20.49 -0.91 5.93
CA TRP A 426 19.95 -0.63 4.61
C TRP A 426 18.43 -0.61 4.71
N PRO A 427 17.75 0.49 4.34
CA PRO A 427 16.30 0.65 4.48
C PRO A 427 15.56 -0.12 3.38
N ASN A 428 14.22 -0.10 3.43
CA ASN A 428 13.41 -0.61 2.34
C ASN A 428 13.57 0.23 1.06
N PRO A 429 13.22 -0.29 -0.12
CA PRO A 429 13.37 0.39 -1.40
C PRO A 429 12.68 1.76 -1.47
N GLU A 430 11.50 1.87 -0.88
CA GLU A 430 10.70 3.11 -0.88
C GLU A 430 11.41 4.24 -0.12
N ALA A 431 12.01 3.90 1.02
CA ALA A 431 12.78 4.87 1.79
C ALA A 431 14.05 5.28 1.05
N PHE A 432 14.82 4.31 0.52
CA PHE A 432 16.05 4.63 -0.20
C PHE A 432 15.82 5.46 -1.47
N ALA A 433 14.71 5.25 -2.16
CA ALA A 433 14.30 6.00 -3.35
C ALA A 433 14.05 7.49 -3.10
N ILE A 434 13.96 7.93 -1.83
CA ILE A 434 13.88 9.35 -1.47
C ILE A 434 15.18 10.10 -1.82
N CYS A 435 16.33 9.40 -1.82
CA CYS A 435 17.60 10.00 -2.22
C CYS A 435 17.57 10.35 -3.71
N PRO A 436 17.81 11.62 -4.11
CA PRO A 436 17.79 12.03 -5.52
C PRO A 436 18.82 11.27 -6.37
N TRP A 437 19.91 10.84 -5.78
CA TRP A 437 21.02 10.12 -6.44
C TRP A 437 21.08 8.64 -6.07
N ALA A 438 19.93 8.07 -5.73
CA ALA A 438 19.84 6.65 -5.33
C ALA A 438 20.44 5.72 -6.40
N ARG A 439 20.16 5.98 -7.68
CA ARG A 439 20.67 5.17 -8.80
C ARG A 439 22.19 5.30 -8.97
N ASP A 440 22.72 6.49 -8.82
CA ASP A 440 24.17 6.74 -8.91
C ASP A 440 24.92 6.04 -7.77
N LEU A 441 24.38 6.10 -6.56
CA LEU A 441 24.94 5.40 -5.40
C LEU A 441 24.94 3.88 -5.62
N LEU A 442 23.80 3.30 -6.06
CA LEU A 442 23.70 1.88 -6.38
C LEU A 442 24.67 1.48 -7.50
N ASP A 443 24.77 2.31 -8.55
CA ASP A 443 25.74 2.05 -9.63
C ASP A 443 27.17 2.04 -9.13
N GLY A 444 27.52 2.97 -8.27
CA GLY A 444 28.84 3.04 -7.63
C GLY A 444 29.12 1.79 -6.80
N MET A 445 28.20 1.40 -5.93
CA MET A 445 28.32 0.23 -5.06
C MET A 445 28.43 -1.07 -5.86
N LEU A 446 27.64 -1.23 -6.93
CA LEU A 446 27.66 -2.41 -7.81
C LEU A 446 28.94 -2.50 -8.67
N GLY A 447 29.90 -1.61 -8.48
CA GLY A 447 31.27 -1.81 -8.92
C GLY A 447 32.09 -2.76 -8.05
N ALA A 448 31.63 -3.06 -6.82
CA ALA A 448 32.29 -4.01 -5.94
C ALA A 448 32.07 -5.46 -6.39
N ASP A 449 33.05 -6.35 -6.13
CA ASP A 449 32.89 -7.80 -6.29
C ASP A 449 32.09 -8.38 -5.11
N LEU A 450 32.19 -7.74 -3.93
CA LEU A 450 31.53 -8.16 -2.71
C LEU A 450 30.99 -6.95 -1.95
N LEU A 451 29.69 -7.00 -1.62
CA LEU A 451 29.06 -6.06 -0.69
C LEU A 451 28.70 -6.79 0.61
N GLY A 452 29.14 -6.24 1.72
CA GLY A 452 28.91 -6.78 3.05
C GLY A 452 27.94 -5.93 3.85
N PHE A 453 27.01 -6.57 4.55
CA PHE A 453 26.11 -5.99 5.54
C PHE A 453 26.18 -6.78 6.84
N HIS A 454 25.71 -6.20 7.95
CA HIS A 454 25.73 -6.89 9.25
C HIS A 454 24.75 -8.07 9.33
N ILE A 455 23.56 -7.95 8.76
CA ILE A 455 22.49 -8.92 8.89
C ILE A 455 21.79 -9.19 7.55
N GLN A 456 21.20 -10.37 7.42
CA GLN A 456 20.52 -10.81 6.20
C GLN A 456 19.39 -9.89 5.76
N PHE A 457 18.67 -9.29 6.72
CA PHE A 457 17.60 -8.34 6.43
C PHE A 457 18.06 -7.17 5.55
N HIS A 458 19.26 -6.63 5.81
CA HIS A 458 19.82 -5.54 5.01
C HIS A 458 20.27 -6.01 3.63
N CYS A 459 20.75 -7.24 3.50
CA CYS A 459 21.04 -7.84 2.19
C CYS A 459 19.79 -7.95 1.34
N ASN A 460 18.70 -8.44 1.92
CA ASN A 460 17.42 -8.58 1.21
C ASN A 460 16.88 -7.22 0.76
N ASN A 461 16.87 -6.24 1.66
CA ASN A 461 16.44 -4.89 1.33
C ASN A 461 17.29 -4.26 0.23
N PHE A 462 18.61 -4.51 0.23
CA PHE A 462 19.51 -4.03 -0.82
C PHE A 462 19.17 -4.67 -2.18
N LEU A 463 18.97 -5.98 -2.24
CA LEU A 463 18.58 -6.69 -3.46
C LEU A 463 17.24 -6.15 -4.00
N ASP A 464 16.24 -5.98 -3.12
CA ASP A 464 14.95 -5.41 -3.49
C ASP A 464 15.07 -3.97 -4.00
N THR A 465 15.97 -3.19 -3.40
CA THR A 465 16.23 -1.80 -3.83
C THR A 465 16.84 -1.78 -5.23
N VAL A 466 17.81 -2.65 -5.50
CA VAL A 466 18.45 -2.75 -6.82
C VAL A 466 17.45 -3.22 -7.87
N ASP A 467 16.64 -4.24 -7.56
CA ASP A 467 15.61 -4.77 -8.48
C ASP A 467 14.64 -3.68 -8.96
N ARG A 468 14.28 -2.77 -8.07
CA ARG A 468 13.33 -1.70 -8.38
C ARG A 468 13.94 -0.48 -9.05
N LEU A 469 15.17 -0.13 -8.73
CA LEU A 469 15.76 1.15 -9.15
C LEU A 469 16.74 1.03 -10.29
N VAL A 470 17.35 -0.14 -10.49
CA VAL A 470 18.46 -0.33 -11.45
C VAL A 470 18.20 -1.52 -12.34
N GLU A 471 18.39 -1.36 -13.64
CA GLU A 471 18.33 -2.49 -14.57
C GLU A 471 19.48 -3.46 -14.31
N SER A 472 19.15 -4.66 -13.84
CA SER A 472 20.10 -5.71 -13.46
C SER A 472 19.43 -7.07 -13.43
N ARG A 473 20.24 -8.13 -13.40
CA ARG A 473 19.76 -9.49 -13.18
C ARG A 473 20.16 -9.95 -11.79
N ILE A 474 19.16 -10.29 -10.96
CA ILE A 474 19.39 -10.77 -9.59
C ILE A 474 19.35 -12.29 -9.57
N ASP A 475 20.39 -12.88 -8.99
CA ASP A 475 20.45 -14.29 -8.63
C ASP A 475 20.14 -14.42 -7.13
N TRP A 476 18.90 -14.76 -6.83
CA TRP A 476 18.41 -14.89 -5.46
C TRP A 476 18.96 -16.13 -4.74
N GLU A 477 19.44 -17.14 -5.48
CA GLU A 477 20.03 -18.35 -4.89
C GLU A 477 21.44 -18.08 -4.39
N GLN A 478 22.22 -17.33 -5.16
CA GLN A 478 23.60 -17.00 -4.80
C GLN A 478 23.73 -15.67 -4.06
N PHE A 479 22.64 -14.91 -3.92
CA PHE A 479 22.67 -13.52 -3.45
C PHE A 479 23.67 -12.68 -4.25
N ALA A 480 23.48 -12.67 -5.56
CA ALA A 480 24.37 -11.98 -6.47
C ALA A 480 23.58 -11.12 -7.46
N ILE A 481 24.19 -10.01 -7.85
CA ILE A 481 23.64 -9.07 -8.83
C ILE A 481 24.58 -9.06 -10.02
N ARG A 482 24.03 -9.36 -11.20
CA ARG A 482 24.74 -9.22 -12.46
C ARG A 482 24.27 -7.95 -13.17
N ARG A 483 25.19 -7.03 -13.37
CA ARG A 483 24.94 -5.81 -14.12
C ARG A 483 26.06 -5.61 -15.17
N HIS A 484 25.68 -5.45 -16.43
CA HIS A 484 26.59 -5.56 -17.55
C HIS A 484 27.38 -6.89 -17.45
N ASP A 485 28.69 -6.86 -17.52
CA ASP A 485 29.55 -8.04 -17.40
C ASP A 485 30.12 -8.22 -15.99
N HIS A 486 29.64 -7.45 -14.99
CA HIS A 486 30.12 -7.51 -13.62
C HIS A 486 29.14 -8.26 -12.71
N LEU A 487 29.68 -9.07 -11.79
CA LEU A 487 28.96 -9.82 -10.79
C LEU A 487 29.34 -9.32 -9.39
N THR A 488 28.33 -8.87 -8.64
CA THR A 488 28.48 -8.42 -7.25
C THR A 488 27.79 -9.40 -6.31
N PHE A 489 28.54 -10.01 -5.39
CA PHE A 489 27.96 -10.84 -4.33
C PHE A 489 27.52 -10.00 -3.14
N ILE A 490 26.37 -10.33 -2.57
CA ILE A 490 25.81 -9.66 -1.39
C ILE A 490 25.82 -10.63 -0.23
N LYS A 491 26.57 -10.33 0.84
CA LYS A 491 26.80 -11.27 1.94
C LYS A 491 26.68 -10.60 3.31
N THR A 492 26.35 -11.42 4.33
CA THR A 492 26.32 -10.97 5.72
C THR A 492 27.64 -11.25 6.41
N PHE A 493 28.12 -10.23 7.13
CA PHE A 493 29.32 -10.35 7.98
C PHE A 493 29.02 -9.68 9.32
N PRO A 494 28.46 -10.39 10.29
CA PRO A 494 28.21 -9.83 11.60
C PRO A 494 29.54 -9.54 12.29
N ILE A 495 29.76 -8.28 12.64
CA ILE A 495 30.93 -7.88 13.43
C ILE A 495 30.70 -8.28 14.89
N SER A 496 31.63 -9.05 15.45
CA SER A 496 31.66 -9.38 16.88
C SER A 496 32.97 -8.91 17.50
N HIS A 497 32.91 -8.40 18.72
CA HIS A 497 34.10 -8.12 19.53
C HIS A 497 34.45 -9.34 20.38
N ALA A 498 35.75 -9.62 20.54
CA ALA A 498 36.19 -10.59 21.53
C ALA A 498 35.85 -10.04 22.93
N ALA A 499 35.07 -10.81 23.70
CA ALA A 499 34.55 -10.39 24.99
C ALA A 499 35.63 -10.08 26.08
N ASN A 500 36.92 -10.16 25.78
CA ASN A 500 38.01 -10.03 26.71
C ASN A 500 38.75 -8.70 26.66
N ASP A 501 38.34 -7.74 25.81
CA ASP A 501 38.97 -6.41 25.76
C ASP A 501 38.21 -5.34 26.55
N ILE A 502 37.24 -5.75 27.38
CA ILE A 502 36.52 -4.89 28.30
C ILE A 502 37.03 -5.23 29.70
N SER A 503 38.22 -4.73 30.06
CA SER A 503 38.69 -4.65 31.44
C SER A 503 39.25 -3.25 31.69
#